data_efc552ebe75b59b9c0f990289e5bc92c
#
_entry.id   efc552ebe75b59b9c0f990289e5bc92c
#
_cell.length_a   1.000
_cell.length_b   1.000
_cell.length_c   1.000
_cell.angle_alpha   90.00
_cell.angle_beta   90.00
_cell.angle_gamma   90.00
#
_symmetry.space_group_name_H-M   'P 1'
#
loop_
_entity.id
_entity.type
_entity.pdbx_description
1 polymer ?
#
loop_
_entity_poly.entity_id
_entity_poly.type
_entity_poly.pdbx_seq_one_letter_code
_entity_poly.pdbx_strand_id
1 'polypeptide(L)'
;MSLSLFGIILGLVLLMFLAYKGYSIIWVAPVCAVVVAVLSGYAILDAYIGDYMKGMADYVLQWFPAFFLGAVYGKVMDLTGSARSLGNALVKLIGPRFAVAAVVIPCLLMTYGGISLFVVVFVIYPMGYSIYRAADLPRTLLPGAIATGAFGITMTAVPGTPQIQNLIPTDYYGTTTMAAPLLSLVACAVMLLPAYIYLEWRVRQSRRKGLHFVPDPKHKEVDHDSKALPSWHWVTGIVPLVVVVLMLNLFPWLLNRFAGIELASNYAIVIALVGGILVACLLNLNQAKTLLPAINEGANGSMGAIMNTACAVGFGSVVKVVPGFASLTSIALNMPGSILFSEAVAVNLLAGATGSASGGMSIALSALGPKYAEMAAGNTGVLEALHRIASISSGGLDTLPHNGAVLTLLAVSNCTHKESYIDICITTCIIPLVSSLGLALI
;
A
#
# COMPACT_ATOMS: atom_id res chain seq x y z
N MET A 1 19.60 -18.22 23.28
CA MET A 1 18.31 -17.70 22.79
C MET A 1 17.22 -18.31 23.63
N SER A 2 16.34 -17.53 24.25
CA SER A 2 15.25 -18.09 25.06
C SER A 2 14.28 -18.88 24.16
N LEU A 3 13.65 -19.93 24.68
CA LEU A 3 12.68 -20.75 23.94
C LEU A 3 11.54 -19.86 23.39
N SER A 4 11.15 -18.83 24.14
CA SER A 4 10.14 -17.86 23.73
C SER A 4 10.59 -16.99 22.54
N LEU A 5 11.84 -16.51 22.51
CA LEU A 5 12.37 -15.79 21.35
C LEU A 5 12.46 -16.69 20.12
N PHE A 6 12.87 -17.94 20.31
CA PHE A 6 12.82 -18.93 19.23
C PHE A 6 11.39 -19.13 18.72
N GLY A 7 10.40 -19.21 19.62
CA GLY A 7 8.99 -19.30 19.29
C GLY A 7 8.50 -18.14 18.42
N ILE A 8 8.88 -16.91 18.75
CA ILE A 8 8.56 -15.72 17.96
C ILE A 8 9.16 -15.83 16.55
N ILE A 9 10.45 -16.15 16.43
CA ILE A 9 11.12 -16.26 15.14
C ILE A 9 10.51 -17.39 14.32
N LEU A 10 10.25 -18.55 14.93
CA LEU A 10 9.62 -19.67 14.25
C LEU A 10 8.20 -19.31 13.78
N GLY A 11 7.41 -18.64 14.62
CA GLY A 11 6.06 -18.17 14.26
C GLY A 11 6.07 -17.21 13.07
N LEU A 12 7.01 -16.26 13.03
CA LEU A 12 7.21 -15.35 11.91
C LEU A 12 7.63 -16.09 10.63
N VAL A 13 8.61 -16.99 10.74
CA VAL A 13 9.07 -17.82 9.58
C VAL A 13 7.95 -18.70 9.05
N LEU A 14 7.17 -19.31 9.95
CA LEU A 14 6.03 -20.13 9.57
C LEU A 14 4.93 -19.30 8.89
N LEU A 15 4.63 -18.12 9.41
CA LEU A 15 3.69 -17.18 8.80
C LEU A 15 4.14 -16.80 7.38
N MET A 16 5.42 -16.43 7.21
CA MET A 16 6.03 -16.16 5.91
C MET A 16 5.91 -17.36 4.96
N PHE A 17 6.30 -18.53 5.43
CA PHE A 17 6.31 -19.74 4.61
C PHE A 17 4.92 -20.14 4.14
N LEU A 18 3.91 -20.08 5.03
CA LEU A 18 2.54 -20.43 4.68
C LEU A 18 1.91 -19.35 3.76
N ALA A 19 2.18 -18.06 4.01
CA ALA A 19 1.76 -16.99 3.11
C ALA A 19 2.39 -17.14 1.71
N TYR A 20 3.68 -17.46 1.65
CA TYR A 20 4.37 -17.75 0.38
C TYR A 20 3.77 -18.95 -0.38
N LYS A 21 3.25 -19.95 0.34
CA LYS A 21 2.50 -21.09 -0.25
C LYS A 21 1.09 -20.69 -0.74
N GLY A 22 0.67 -19.46 -0.55
CA GLY A 22 -0.65 -18.95 -0.96
C GLY A 22 -1.78 -19.22 0.04
N TYR A 23 -1.46 -19.62 1.26
CA TYR A 23 -2.48 -19.77 2.30
C TYR A 23 -2.95 -18.42 2.84
N SER A 24 -4.25 -18.31 3.14
CA SER A 24 -4.83 -17.07 3.66
C SER A 24 -4.31 -16.72 5.05
N ILE A 25 -3.86 -15.48 5.22
CA ILE A 25 -3.39 -14.93 6.51
C ILE A 25 -4.50 -15.00 7.58
N ILE A 26 -5.77 -14.98 7.18
CA ILE A 26 -6.90 -15.03 8.10
C ILE A 26 -6.87 -16.25 9.02
N TRP A 27 -6.45 -17.41 8.52
CA TRP A 27 -6.33 -18.61 9.34
C TRP A 27 -4.87 -18.96 9.70
N VAL A 28 -3.91 -18.51 8.89
CA VAL A 28 -2.48 -18.76 9.16
C VAL A 28 -2.02 -17.98 10.40
N ALA A 29 -2.41 -16.71 10.52
CA ALA A 29 -1.96 -15.86 11.62
C ALA A 29 -2.37 -16.40 13.01
N PRO A 30 -3.63 -16.83 13.26
CA PRO A 30 -3.98 -17.41 14.55
C PRO A 30 -3.23 -18.73 14.84
N VAL A 31 -3.00 -19.57 13.83
CA VAL A 31 -2.20 -20.80 14.00
C VAL A 31 -0.76 -20.47 14.41
N CYS A 32 -0.13 -19.50 13.74
CA CYS A 32 1.21 -19.05 14.09
C CYS A 32 1.26 -18.41 15.50
N ALA A 33 0.21 -17.66 15.89
CA ALA A 33 0.10 -17.11 17.24
C ALA A 33 0.04 -18.19 18.32
N VAL A 34 -0.71 -19.28 18.08
CA VAL A 34 -0.75 -20.46 18.98
C VAL A 34 0.62 -21.12 19.07
N VAL A 35 1.36 -21.25 17.98
CA VAL A 35 2.74 -21.80 18.00
C VAL A 35 3.65 -20.93 18.87
N VAL A 36 3.57 -19.61 18.74
CA VAL A 36 4.32 -18.68 19.59
C VAL A 36 3.96 -18.86 21.08
N ALA A 37 2.66 -18.93 21.40
CA ALA A 37 2.16 -19.11 22.75
C ALA A 37 2.69 -20.39 23.39
N VAL A 38 2.57 -21.54 22.68
CA VAL A 38 3.02 -22.86 23.14
C VAL A 38 4.52 -22.84 23.45
N LEU A 39 5.34 -22.36 22.53
CA LEU A 39 6.81 -22.32 22.71
C LEU A 39 7.26 -21.30 23.76
N SER A 40 6.40 -20.34 24.08
CA SER A 40 6.65 -19.35 25.13
C SER A 40 6.15 -19.77 26.51
N GLY A 41 5.47 -20.93 26.63
CA GLY A 41 4.81 -21.36 27.87
C GLY A 41 3.63 -20.48 28.26
N TYR A 42 3.03 -19.76 27.31
CA TYR A 42 1.87 -18.90 27.52
C TYR A 42 0.57 -19.67 27.29
N ALA A 43 -0.45 -19.38 28.08
CA ALA A 43 -1.72 -20.10 28.01
C ALA A 43 -2.40 -19.90 26.63
N ILE A 44 -2.72 -21.00 25.93
CA ILE A 44 -3.23 -20.95 24.55
C ILE A 44 -4.55 -20.20 24.46
N LEU A 45 -5.46 -20.41 25.41
CA LEU A 45 -6.77 -19.72 25.40
C LEU A 45 -6.64 -18.22 25.64
N ASP A 46 -5.76 -17.82 26.57
CA ASP A 46 -5.48 -16.40 26.84
C ASP A 46 -4.82 -15.75 25.62
N ALA A 47 -3.86 -16.43 25.00
CA ALA A 47 -3.23 -15.98 23.76
C ALA A 47 -4.23 -15.80 22.62
N TYR A 48 -5.12 -16.78 22.39
CA TYR A 48 -6.00 -16.76 21.22
C TYR A 48 -7.26 -15.93 21.47
N ILE A 49 -8.02 -16.22 22.52
CA ILE A 49 -9.30 -15.53 22.81
C ILE A 49 -9.06 -14.16 23.41
N GLY A 50 -8.04 -14.01 24.27
CA GLY A 50 -7.64 -12.76 24.89
C GLY A 50 -6.88 -11.87 23.92
N ASP A 51 -5.57 -12.07 23.82
CA ASP A 51 -4.65 -11.12 23.17
C ASP A 51 -4.83 -11.05 21.64
N TYR A 52 -4.91 -12.21 20.96
CA TYR A 52 -5.08 -12.26 19.52
C TYR A 52 -6.39 -11.60 19.08
N MET A 53 -7.52 -12.06 19.65
CA MET A 53 -8.85 -11.56 19.26
C MET A 53 -9.02 -10.09 19.65
N LYS A 54 -8.47 -9.65 20.77
CA LYS A 54 -8.49 -8.25 21.17
C LYS A 54 -7.71 -7.38 20.17
N GLY A 55 -6.46 -7.73 19.86
CA GLY A 55 -5.65 -6.96 18.91
C GLY A 55 -6.27 -6.91 17.51
N MET A 56 -6.85 -8.01 17.06
CA MET A 56 -7.59 -8.07 15.80
C MET A 56 -8.82 -7.15 15.83
N ALA A 57 -9.63 -7.21 16.89
CA ALA A 57 -10.85 -6.42 17.02
C ALA A 57 -10.55 -4.92 17.18
N ASP A 58 -9.55 -4.55 17.97
CA ASP A 58 -9.11 -3.15 18.14
C ASP A 58 -8.67 -2.55 16.80
N TYR A 59 -7.93 -3.31 15.99
CA TYR A 59 -7.54 -2.87 14.66
C TYR A 59 -8.74 -2.66 13.73
N VAL A 60 -9.71 -3.58 13.73
CA VAL A 60 -10.94 -3.44 12.95
C VAL A 60 -11.73 -2.21 13.41
N LEU A 61 -11.90 -2.03 14.73
CA LEU A 61 -12.62 -0.87 15.28
C LEU A 61 -12.01 0.46 14.83
N GLN A 62 -10.68 0.54 14.80
CA GLN A 62 -9.96 1.76 14.45
C GLN A 62 -9.97 2.06 12.96
N TRP A 63 -9.74 1.04 12.10
CA TRP A 63 -9.44 1.23 10.69
C TRP A 63 -10.55 0.81 9.73
N PHE A 64 -11.59 0.11 10.19
CA PHE A 64 -12.68 -0.34 9.33
C PHE A 64 -13.32 0.81 8.53
N PRO A 65 -13.61 1.99 9.10
CA PRO A 65 -14.20 3.08 8.32
C PRO A 65 -13.33 3.51 7.14
N ALA A 66 -12.01 3.59 7.32
CA ALA A 66 -11.08 3.97 6.27
C ALA A 66 -10.98 2.89 5.16
N PHE A 67 -10.88 1.61 5.54
CA PHE A 67 -10.87 0.50 4.58
C PHE A 67 -12.18 0.39 3.81
N PHE A 68 -13.32 0.51 4.52
CA PHE A 68 -14.66 0.45 3.94
C PHE A 68 -14.87 1.57 2.93
N LEU A 69 -14.69 2.82 3.35
CA LEU A 69 -14.91 3.98 2.49
C LEU A 69 -13.90 4.03 1.33
N GLY A 70 -12.64 3.66 1.56
CA GLY A 70 -11.63 3.57 0.50
C GLY A 70 -11.99 2.54 -0.57
N ALA A 71 -12.50 1.37 -0.16
CA ALA A 71 -12.97 0.34 -1.09
C ALA A 71 -14.23 0.77 -1.85
N VAL A 72 -15.19 1.40 -1.16
CA VAL A 72 -16.40 1.97 -1.79
C VAL A 72 -16.01 3.06 -2.80
N TYR A 73 -15.14 4.00 -2.39
CA TYR A 73 -14.65 5.05 -3.28
C TYR A 73 -14.02 4.47 -4.55
N GLY A 74 -13.09 3.50 -4.38
CA GLY A 74 -12.45 2.83 -5.49
C GLY A 74 -13.45 2.15 -6.45
N LYS A 75 -14.46 1.45 -5.90
CA LYS A 75 -15.50 0.78 -6.70
C LYS A 75 -16.45 1.75 -7.40
N VAL A 76 -16.83 2.85 -6.75
CA VAL A 76 -17.62 3.92 -7.40
C VAL A 76 -16.83 4.49 -8.59
N MET A 77 -15.55 4.81 -8.40
CA MET A 77 -14.69 5.33 -9.47
C MET A 77 -14.50 4.32 -10.61
N ASP A 78 -14.44 3.02 -10.31
CA ASP A 78 -14.29 1.94 -11.29
C ASP A 78 -15.58 1.73 -12.13
N LEU A 79 -16.70 1.42 -11.46
CA LEU A 79 -17.95 1.05 -12.14
C LEU A 79 -18.64 2.20 -12.86
N THR A 80 -18.39 3.45 -12.46
CA THR A 80 -18.84 4.65 -13.20
C THR A 80 -17.96 4.93 -14.44
N GLY A 81 -16.82 4.24 -14.58
CA GLY A 81 -15.84 4.51 -15.62
C GLY A 81 -15.01 5.78 -15.42
N SER A 82 -15.18 6.47 -14.26
CA SER A 82 -14.45 7.70 -13.93
C SER A 82 -12.94 7.46 -13.87
N ALA A 83 -12.50 6.38 -13.20
CA ALA A 83 -11.10 5.99 -13.13
C ALA A 83 -10.54 5.66 -14.53
N ARG A 84 -11.29 4.93 -15.36
CA ARG A 84 -10.90 4.57 -16.72
C ARG A 84 -10.78 5.82 -17.61
N SER A 85 -11.74 6.75 -17.54
CA SER A 85 -11.70 7.98 -18.33
C SER A 85 -10.52 8.87 -17.98
N LEU A 86 -10.20 8.97 -16.67
CA LEU A 86 -9.02 9.68 -16.19
C LEU A 86 -7.73 9.04 -16.70
N GLY A 87 -7.60 7.72 -16.54
CA GLY A 87 -6.46 6.96 -17.05
C GLY A 87 -6.27 7.15 -18.56
N ASN A 88 -7.35 7.03 -19.35
CA ASN A 88 -7.31 7.27 -20.80
C ASN A 88 -6.85 8.69 -21.18
N ALA A 89 -7.31 9.71 -20.44
CA ALA A 89 -6.90 11.10 -20.70
C ALA A 89 -5.40 11.29 -20.44
N LEU A 90 -4.89 10.77 -19.33
CA LEU A 90 -3.47 10.87 -18.97
C LEU A 90 -2.59 10.11 -19.97
N VAL A 91 -3.00 8.91 -20.37
CA VAL A 91 -2.29 8.10 -21.36
C VAL A 91 -2.23 8.79 -22.74
N LYS A 92 -3.35 9.38 -23.18
CA LYS A 92 -3.39 10.14 -24.44
C LYS A 92 -2.49 11.37 -24.41
N LEU A 93 -2.43 12.05 -23.25
CA LEU A 93 -1.60 13.24 -23.05
C LEU A 93 -0.10 12.93 -23.18
N ILE A 94 0.34 11.81 -22.60
CA ILE A 94 1.76 11.42 -22.56
C ILE A 94 2.17 10.72 -23.88
N GLY A 95 1.32 9.85 -24.40
CA GLY A 95 1.50 9.13 -25.67
C GLY A 95 2.49 7.96 -25.63
N PRO A 96 2.53 7.13 -26.72
CA PRO A 96 3.30 5.88 -26.76
C PRO A 96 4.82 6.09 -26.85
N ARG A 97 5.27 7.31 -27.20
CA ARG A 97 6.71 7.64 -27.25
C ARG A 97 7.36 7.47 -25.87
N PHE A 98 6.61 7.79 -24.80
CA PHE A 98 7.01 7.67 -23.40
C PHE A 98 6.21 6.56 -22.72
N ALA A 99 6.23 5.36 -23.30
CA ALA A 99 5.37 4.25 -22.89
C ALA A 99 5.47 3.91 -21.38
N VAL A 100 6.67 3.94 -20.80
CA VAL A 100 6.88 3.72 -19.36
C VAL A 100 6.20 4.81 -18.56
N ALA A 101 6.47 6.08 -18.87
CA ALA A 101 5.86 7.22 -18.17
C ALA A 101 4.33 7.24 -18.34
N ALA A 102 3.83 6.87 -19.52
CA ALA A 102 2.39 6.80 -19.81
C ALA A 102 1.66 5.73 -18.99
N VAL A 103 2.37 4.81 -18.36
CA VAL A 103 1.82 3.84 -17.41
C VAL A 103 2.08 4.28 -15.97
N VAL A 104 3.33 4.65 -15.64
CA VAL A 104 3.73 4.99 -14.27
C VAL A 104 2.99 6.22 -13.73
N ILE A 105 2.92 7.31 -14.51
CA ILE A 105 2.31 8.57 -14.06
C ILE A 105 0.84 8.44 -13.73
N PRO A 106 -0.02 7.84 -14.59
CA PRO A 106 -1.41 7.59 -14.20
C PRO A 106 -1.56 6.74 -12.94
N CYS A 107 -0.73 5.70 -12.77
CA CYS A 107 -0.74 4.89 -11.56
C CYS A 107 -0.41 5.74 -10.31
N LEU A 108 0.64 6.58 -10.38
CA LEU A 108 1.01 7.48 -9.28
C LEU A 108 -0.14 8.44 -8.92
N LEU A 109 -0.76 9.08 -9.90
CA LEU A 109 -1.82 10.06 -9.68
C LEU A 109 -3.09 9.42 -9.12
N MET A 110 -3.51 8.27 -9.69
CA MET A 110 -4.69 7.56 -9.21
C MET A 110 -4.50 7.06 -7.77
N THR A 111 -3.35 6.49 -7.47
CA THR A 111 -3.02 6.02 -6.11
C THR A 111 -2.91 7.21 -5.13
N TYR A 112 -2.34 8.35 -5.55
CA TYR A 112 -2.30 9.56 -4.73
C TYR A 112 -3.70 10.08 -4.38
N GLY A 113 -4.64 9.97 -5.30
CA GLY A 113 -6.04 10.35 -5.06
C GLY A 113 -6.85 9.35 -4.24
N GLY A 114 -6.24 8.31 -3.67
CA GLY A 114 -6.90 7.34 -2.79
C GLY A 114 -7.55 6.17 -3.52
N ILE A 115 -7.35 6.03 -4.84
CA ILE A 115 -7.84 4.84 -5.56
C ILE A 115 -7.00 3.64 -5.12
N SER A 116 -7.69 2.55 -4.75
CA SER A 116 -7.04 1.29 -4.37
C SER A 116 -6.12 0.78 -5.49
N LEU A 117 -4.93 0.32 -5.10
CA LEU A 117 -3.97 -0.28 -6.02
C LEU A 117 -4.56 -1.41 -6.89
N PHE A 118 -5.50 -2.20 -6.36
CA PHE A 118 -6.19 -3.24 -7.13
C PHE A 118 -7.02 -2.64 -8.28
N VAL A 119 -7.78 -1.57 -8.02
CA VAL A 119 -8.54 -0.86 -9.06
C VAL A 119 -7.60 -0.26 -10.09
N VAL A 120 -6.49 0.36 -9.65
CA VAL A 120 -5.47 0.92 -10.55
C VAL A 120 -4.94 -0.14 -11.51
N VAL A 121 -4.63 -1.35 -11.02
CA VAL A 121 -4.17 -2.47 -11.86
C VAL A 121 -5.17 -2.81 -12.95
N PHE A 122 -6.46 -3.01 -12.58
CA PHE A 122 -7.51 -3.37 -13.55
C PHE A 122 -7.78 -2.26 -14.57
N VAL A 123 -7.67 -1.00 -14.16
CA VAL A 123 -7.91 0.15 -15.04
C VAL A 123 -6.73 0.40 -15.99
N ILE A 124 -5.51 0.38 -15.46
CA ILE A 124 -4.33 0.77 -16.26
C ILE A 124 -3.81 -0.37 -17.12
N TYR A 125 -4.00 -1.64 -16.75
CA TYR A 125 -3.47 -2.75 -17.54
C TYR A 125 -3.97 -2.76 -19.00
N PRO A 126 -5.29 -2.66 -19.30
CA PRO A 126 -5.77 -2.63 -20.69
C PRO A 126 -5.21 -1.45 -21.50
N MET A 127 -5.06 -0.29 -20.87
CA MET A 127 -4.50 0.91 -21.51
C MET A 127 -3.01 0.77 -21.75
N GLY A 128 -2.26 0.31 -20.72
CA GLY A 128 -0.84 0.01 -20.83
C GLY A 128 -0.55 -1.04 -21.90
N TYR A 129 -1.39 -2.08 -22.00
CA TYR A 129 -1.32 -3.08 -23.04
C TYR A 129 -1.39 -2.46 -24.43
N SER A 130 -2.36 -1.56 -24.67
CA SER A 130 -2.51 -0.84 -25.95
C SER A 130 -1.31 0.05 -26.26
N ILE A 131 -0.75 0.74 -25.25
CA ILE A 131 0.45 1.57 -25.39
C ILE A 131 1.68 0.72 -25.72
N TYR A 132 1.89 -0.38 -25.00
CA TYR A 132 3.04 -1.25 -25.22
C TYR A 132 2.96 -1.91 -26.60
N ARG A 133 1.75 -2.27 -27.06
CA ARG A 133 1.50 -2.72 -28.43
C ARG A 133 1.88 -1.65 -29.46
N ALA A 134 1.42 -0.40 -29.28
CA ALA A 134 1.72 0.71 -30.19
C ALA A 134 3.21 1.10 -30.18
N ALA A 135 3.91 0.92 -29.06
CA ALA A 135 5.34 1.18 -28.91
C ALA A 135 6.22 -0.03 -29.28
N ASP A 136 5.62 -1.15 -29.66
CA ASP A 136 6.26 -2.45 -29.93
C ASP A 136 7.18 -2.91 -28.80
N LEU A 137 6.67 -2.89 -27.56
CA LEU A 137 7.38 -3.30 -26.34
C LEU A 137 6.83 -4.62 -25.79
N PRO A 138 7.69 -5.52 -25.27
CA PRO A 138 7.24 -6.74 -24.63
C PRO A 138 6.24 -6.47 -23.51
N ARG A 139 5.05 -7.11 -23.58
CA ARG A 139 4.02 -6.96 -22.54
C ARG A 139 4.47 -7.38 -21.15
N THR A 140 5.49 -8.23 -21.06
CA THR A 140 6.07 -8.71 -19.80
C THR A 140 6.74 -7.62 -18.97
N LEU A 141 7.08 -6.47 -19.56
CA LEU A 141 7.60 -5.29 -18.84
C LEU A 141 6.50 -4.43 -18.21
N LEU A 142 5.24 -4.58 -18.67
CA LEU A 142 4.13 -3.76 -18.22
C LEU A 142 3.82 -3.92 -16.71
N PRO A 143 3.84 -5.15 -16.13
CA PRO A 143 3.61 -5.31 -14.69
C PRO A 143 4.61 -4.52 -13.82
N GLY A 144 5.89 -4.47 -14.20
CA GLY A 144 6.89 -3.67 -13.49
C GLY A 144 6.57 -2.17 -13.50
N ALA A 145 6.10 -1.63 -14.64
CA ALA A 145 5.70 -0.23 -14.73
C ALA A 145 4.46 0.09 -13.89
N ILE A 146 3.44 -0.78 -13.91
CA ILE A 146 2.24 -0.63 -13.09
C ILE A 146 2.59 -0.70 -11.60
N ALA A 147 3.38 -1.70 -11.19
CA ALA A 147 3.81 -1.87 -9.81
C ALA A 147 4.57 -0.64 -9.30
N THR A 148 5.50 -0.11 -10.09
CA THR A 148 6.27 1.10 -9.74
C THR A 148 5.35 2.27 -9.38
N GLY A 149 4.31 2.50 -10.18
CA GLY A 149 3.38 3.61 -9.94
C GLY A 149 2.37 3.35 -8.83
N ALA A 150 1.85 2.12 -8.72
CA ALA A 150 0.72 1.81 -7.85
C ALA A 150 1.12 1.26 -6.47
N PHE A 151 2.24 0.50 -6.35
CA PHE A 151 2.55 -0.24 -5.13
C PHE A 151 3.64 0.40 -4.27
N GLY A 152 4.50 1.20 -4.85
CA GLY A 152 5.67 1.71 -4.17
C GLY A 152 5.50 3.17 -3.72
N ILE A 153 5.83 4.08 -4.58
CA ILE A 153 6.19 5.47 -4.27
C ILE A 153 5.03 6.26 -3.67
N THR A 154 3.89 6.30 -4.35
CA THR A 154 2.74 7.10 -3.89
C THR A 154 2.09 6.52 -2.65
N MET A 155 2.15 5.20 -2.49
CA MET A 155 1.56 4.50 -1.35
C MET A 155 2.32 4.80 -0.04
N THR A 156 3.65 5.03 -0.12
CA THR A 156 4.52 5.04 1.05
C THR A 156 5.33 6.32 1.24
N ALA A 157 5.76 6.98 0.15
CA ALA A 157 6.72 8.08 0.23
C ALA A 157 6.09 9.47 0.04
N VAL A 158 5.00 9.60 -0.75
CA VAL A 158 4.43 10.92 -1.07
C VAL A 158 3.67 11.49 0.14
N PRO A 159 3.99 12.72 0.57
CA PRO A 159 3.29 13.33 1.70
C PRO A 159 1.84 13.67 1.31
N GLY A 160 0.94 13.62 2.31
CA GLY A 160 -0.48 13.98 2.11
C GLY A 160 -1.32 12.91 1.41
N THR A 161 -0.75 11.74 1.07
CA THR A 161 -1.53 10.65 0.47
C THR A 161 -2.52 10.05 1.48
N PRO A 162 -3.75 9.72 1.05
CA PRO A 162 -4.75 9.06 1.89
C PRO A 162 -4.52 7.55 2.04
N GLN A 163 -3.37 7.05 1.62
CA GLN A 163 -3.05 5.63 1.72
C GLN A 163 -2.81 5.22 3.17
N ILE A 164 -3.24 4.01 3.52
CA ILE A 164 -3.22 3.50 4.89
C ILE A 164 -1.79 3.48 5.48
N GLN A 165 -0.77 3.29 4.65
CA GLN A 165 0.63 3.31 5.04
C GLN A 165 1.11 4.70 5.52
N ASN A 166 0.44 5.76 5.09
CA ASN A 166 0.70 7.11 5.54
C ASN A 166 -0.22 7.53 6.71
N LEU A 167 -1.25 6.73 7.02
CA LEU A 167 -2.19 7.01 8.11
C LEU A 167 -1.78 6.31 9.40
N ILE A 168 -1.39 5.03 9.34
CA ILE A 168 -1.05 4.22 10.52
C ILE A 168 -0.02 4.92 11.44
N PRO A 169 1.10 5.49 10.95
CA PRO A 169 2.09 6.11 11.83
C PRO A 169 1.56 7.36 12.58
N THR A 170 0.48 8.00 12.08
CA THR A 170 -0.08 9.19 12.72
C THR A 170 -0.52 8.91 14.16
N ASP A 171 -1.05 7.72 14.43
CA ASP A 171 -1.56 7.34 15.75
C ASP A 171 -0.45 7.04 16.76
N TYR A 172 0.69 6.57 16.27
CA TYR A 172 1.84 6.24 17.15
C TYR A 172 2.71 7.45 17.45
N TYR A 173 2.81 8.39 16.51
CA TYR A 173 3.75 9.52 16.60
C TYR A 173 3.05 10.88 16.78
N GLY A 174 1.70 10.92 16.78
CA GLY A 174 0.95 12.17 16.89
C GLY A 174 1.21 13.14 15.73
N THR A 175 1.53 12.61 14.56
CA THR A 175 1.87 13.38 13.36
C THR A 175 0.67 13.49 12.41
N THR A 176 0.87 14.15 11.27
CA THR A 176 -0.14 14.25 10.21
C THR A 176 0.31 13.51 8.96
N THR A 177 -0.60 13.35 7.99
CA THR A 177 -0.27 12.77 6.67
C THR A 177 0.83 13.54 5.94
N MET A 178 1.06 14.80 6.31
CA MET A 178 2.11 15.66 5.73
C MET A 178 3.46 15.57 6.47
N ALA A 179 3.63 14.63 7.40
CA ALA A 179 4.85 14.48 8.19
C ALA A 179 6.13 14.44 7.35
N ALA A 180 7.17 15.14 7.80
CA ALA A 180 8.48 15.27 7.17
C ALA A 180 8.42 15.49 5.64
N PRO A 181 7.83 16.59 5.15
CA PRO A 181 7.58 16.77 3.73
C PRO A 181 8.86 16.83 2.89
N LEU A 182 9.96 17.40 3.40
CA LEU A 182 11.24 17.45 2.69
C LEU A 182 11.84 16.05 2.56
N LEU A 183 11.86 15.27 3.64
CA LEU A 183 12.32 13.87 3.63
C LEU A 183 11.47 13.04 2.66
N SER A 184 10.16 13.28 2.64
CA SER A 184 9.23 12.64 1.72
C SER A 184 9.55 12.93 0.26
N LEU A 185 9.83 14.20 -0.09
CA LEU A 185 10.21 14.57 -1.46
C LEU A 185 11.55 13.97 -1.88
N VAL A 186 12.53 13.94 -0.96
CA VAL A 186 13.80 13.25 -1.20
C VAL A 186 13.56 11.76 -1.42
N ALA A 187 12.75 11.11 -0.59
CA ALA A 187 12.38 9.71 -0.74
C ALA A 187 11.71 9.44 -2.09
N CYS A 188 10.75 10.28 -2.49
CA CYS A 188 10.12 10.17 -3.81
C CYS A 188 11.14 10.24 -4.95
N ALA A 189 12.09 11.17 -4.88
CA ALA A 189 13.13 11.32 -5.90
C ALA A 189 14.05 10.09 -5.92
N VAL A 190 14.55 9.66 -4.75
CA VAL A 190 15.45 8.50 -4.62
C VAL A 190 14.79 7.18 -5.01
N MET A 191 13.46 7.07 -4.90
CA MET A 191 12.73 5.89 -5.33
C MET A 191 12.30 5.97 -6.80
N LEU A 192 11.73 7.10 -7.24
CA LEU A 192 11.15 7.23 -8.58
C LEU A 192 12.22 7.26 -9.66
N LEU A 193 13.30 8.05 -9.47
CA LEU A 193 14.30 8.23 -10.51
C LEU A 193 15.03 6.91 -10.84
N PRO A 194 15.57 6.14 -9.87
CA PRO A 194 16.20 4.87 -10.17
C PRO A 194 15.22 3.84 -10.75
N ALA A 195 13.97 3.79 -10.25
CA ALA A 195 12.96 2.88 -10.78
C ALA A 195 12.62 3.20 -12.24
N TYR A 196 12.44 4.49 -12.57
CA TYR A 196 12.16 4.92 -13.93
C TYR A 196 13.36 4.67 -14.87
N ILE A 197 14.57 5.01 -14.44
CA ILE A 197 15.81 4.75 -15.20
C ILE A 197 15.97 3.24 -15.45
N TYR A 198 15.72 2.42 -14.45
CA TYR A 198 15.74 0.96 -14.58
C TYR A 198 14.75 0.46 -15.64
N LEU A 199 13.48 0.91 -15.57
CA LEU A 199 12.46 0.51 -16.53
C LEU A 199 12.80 0.95 -17.97
N GLU A 200 13.31 2.17 -18.16
CA GLU A 200 13.77 2.65 -19.46
C GLU A 200 14.98 1.85 -19.96
N TRP A 201 15.89 1.46 -19.05
CA TRP A 201 17.01 0.57 -19.40
C TRP A 201 16.49 -0.80 -19.85
N ARG A 202 15.49 -1.36 -19.18
CA ARG A 202 14.84 -2.62 -19.58
C ARG A 202 14.21 -2.52 -20.97
N VAL A 203 13.54 -1.42 -21.26
CA VAL A 203 12.98 -1.14 -22.60
C VAL A 203 14.09 -1.12 -23.67
N ARG A 204 15.18 -0.39 -23.40
CA ARG A 204 16.32 -0.34 -24.33
C ARG A 204 16.98 -1.72 -24.50
N GLN A 205 17.13 -2.48 -23.43
CA GLN A 205 17.66 -3.84 -23.47
C GLN A 205 16.78 -4.76 -24.32
N SER A 206 15.46 -4.69 -24.15
CA SER A 206 14.50 -5.48 -24.93
C SER A 206 14.58 -5.18 -26.43
N ARG A 207 14.67 -3.89 -26.79
CA ARG A 207 14.87 -3.48 -28.19
C ARG A 207 16.20 -4.00 -28.77
N ARG A 208 17.30 -3.95 -27.99
CA ARG A 208 18.61 -4.49 -28.42
C ARG A 208 18.58 -6.01 -28.62
N LYS A 209 17.73 -6.73 -27.88
CA LYS A 209 17.54 -8.18 -28.02
C LYS A 209 16.54 -8.56 -29.10
N GLY A 210 15.98 -7.59 -29.82
CA GLY A 210 14.93 -7.83 -30.84
C GLY A 210 13.63 -8.39 -30.24
N LEU A 211 13.34 -8.08 -28.99
CA LEU A 211 12.09 -8.51 -28.34
C LEU A 211 10.97 -7.54 -28.71
N HIS A 212 9.92 -8.07 -29.29
CA HIS A 212 8.75 -7.35 -29.77
C HIS A 212 7.54 -7.60 -28.90
N PHE A 213 6.48 -6.85 -29.13
CA PHE A 213 5.18 -7.10 -28.50
C PHE A 213 4.60 -8.45 -28.94
N VAL A 214 4.32 -9.31 -27.96
CA VAL A 214 3.63 -10.58 -28.20
C VAL A 214 2.23 -10.48 -27.59
N PRO A 215 1.16 -10.59 -28.42
CA PRO A 215 -0.21 -10.58 -27.93
C PRO A 215 -0.47 -11.70 -26.91
N ASP A 216 -1.30 -11.40 -25.92
CA ASP A 216 -1.80 -12.39 -24.99
C ASP A 216 -3.00 -13.12 -25.60
N PRO A 217 -2.96 -14.46 -25.80
CA PRO A 217 -4.08 -15.21 -26.39
C PRO A 217 -5.36 -15.14 -25.54
N LYS A 218 -5.25 -14.86 -24.25
CA LYS A 218 -6.39 -14.74 -23.31
C LYS A 218 -6.89 -13.31 -23.18
N HIS A 219 -6.15 -12.34 -23.68
CA HIS A 219 -6.59 -10.95 -23.65
C HIS A 219 -7.73 -10.78 -24.65
N LYS A 220 -8.96 -10.86 -24.15
CA LYS A 220 -10.11 -10.38 -24.94
C LYS A 220 -9.89 -8.89 -25.13
N GLU A 221 -9.72 -8.45 -26.36
CA GLU A 221 -9.80 -7.02 -26.69
C GLU A 221 -11.11 -6.55 -26.05
N VAL A 222 -11.00 -5.74 -25.02
CA VAL A 222 -12.19 -5.13 -24.42
C VAL A 222 -12.73 -4.24 -25.53
N ASP A 223 -13.86 -4.66 -26.09
CA ASP A 223 -14.53 -3.95 -27.16
C ASP A 223 -14.75 -2.51 -26.68
N HIS A 224 -13.99 -1.58 -27.26
CA HIS A 224 -14.02 -0.17 -26.88
C HIS A 224 -15.37 0.48 -27.22
N ASP A 225 -16.30 -0.28 -27.83
CA ASP A 225 -17.64 0.15 -28.24
C ASP A 225 -18.72 0.06 -27.15
N SER A 226 -18.40 -0.43 -25.95
CA SER A 226 -19.34 -0.31 -24.85
C SER A 226 -19.44 1.15 -24.40
N LYS A 227 -20.34 1.91 -25.03
CA LYS A 227 -20.71 3.31 -24.79
C LYS A 227 -19.50 4.23 -24.60
N ALA A 228 -19.02 4.81 -25.69
CA ALA A 228 -17.99 5.84 -25.65
C ALA A 228 -18.39 6.92 -24.65
N LEU A 229 -17.68 6.97 -23.54
CA LEU A 229 -17.88 8.01 -22.53
C LEU A 229 -17.54 9.37 -23.16
N PRO A 230 -18.28 10.44 -22.85
CA PRO A 230 -17.99 11.77 -23.38
C PRO A 230 -16.52 12.16 -23.13
N SER A 231 -15.95 12.93 -24.04
CA SER A 231 -14.54 13.35 -23.96
C SER A 231 -14.18 14.12 -22.65
N TRP A 232 -15.16 14.75 -22.03
CA TRP A 232 -15.03 15.47 -20.77
C TRP A 232 -15.13 14.57 -19.53
N HIS A 233 -15.49 13.29 -19.68
CA HIS A 233 -15.75 12.37 -18.56
C HIS A 233 -14.52 12.15 -17.64
N TRP A 234 -13.30 12.44 -18.12
CA TRP A 234 -12.10 12.41 -17.25
C TRP A 234 -12.21 13.38 -16.06
N VAL A 235 -13.03 14.44 -16.17
CA VAL A 235 -13.28 15.38 -15.08
C VAL A 235 -13.96 14.67 -13.90
N THR A 236 -14.88 13.73 -14.18
CA THR A 236 -15.51 12.91 -13.12
C THR A 236 -14.52 12.02 -12.40
N GLY A 237 -13.35 11.78 -12.99
CA GLY A 237 -12.25 11.05 -12.39
C GLY A 237 -11.36 11.95 -11.53
N ILE A 238 -10.96 13.12 -12.03
CA ILE A 238 -9.98 13.98 -11.32
C ILE A 238 -10.61 14.79 -10.19
N VAL A 239 -11.84 15.27 -10.33
CA VAL A 239 -12.48 16.13 -9.32
C VAL A 239 -12.66 15.41 -7.98
N PRO A 240 -13.19 14.16 -7.89
CA PRO A 240 -13.25 13.44 -6.64
C PRO A 240 -11.89 13.20 -5.99
N LEU A 241 -10.84 12.92 -6.79
CA LEU A 241 -9.47 12.76 -6.32
C LEU A 241 -8.97 14.03 -5.62
N VAL A 242 -9.12 15.17 -6.30
CA VAL A 242 -8.72 16.48 -5.75
C VAL A 242 -9.49 16.77 -4.47
N VAL A 243 -10.79 16.48 -4.44
CA VAL A 243 -11.63 16.67 -3.23
C VAL A 243 -11.11 15.82 -2.07
N VAL A 244 -10.81 14.53 -2.27
CA VAL A 244 -10.24 13.67 -1.21
C VAL A 244 -8.95 14.26 -0.66
N VAL A 245 -8.01 14.64 -1.54
CA VAL A 245 -6.71 15.19 -1.12
C VAL A 245 -6.86 16.51 -0.38
N LEU A 246 -7.70 17.41 -0.87
CA LEU A 246 -7.95 18.69 -0.22
C LEU A 246 -8.67 18.52 1.12
N MET A 247 -9.69 17.67 1.19
CA MET A 247 -10.41 17.43 2.44
C MET A 247 -9.54 16.71 3.47
N LEU A 248 -8.61 15.87 3.06
CA LEU A 248 -7.70 15.19 3.99
C LEU A 248 -6.65 16.14 4.58
N ASN A 249 -6.12 17.06 3.79
CA ASN A 249 -4.95 17.86 4.18
C ASN A 249 -5.31 19.32 4.50
N LEU A 250 -6.11 19.96 3.65
CA LEU A 250 -6.46 21.39 3.81
C LEU A 250 -7.59 21.59 4.83
N PHE A 251 -8.59 20.72 4.87
CA PHE A 251 -9.74 20.90 5.75
C PHE A 251 -9.39 20.82 7.25
N PRO A 252 -8.57 19.85 7.75
CA PRO A 252 -8.11 19.86 9.14
C PRO A 252 -7.29 21.12 9.47
N TRP A 253 -6.45 21.59 8.56
CA TRP A 253 -5.68 22.82 8.74
C TRP A 253 -6.59 24.04 8.85
N LEU A 254 -7.62 24.14 8.01
CA LEU A 254 -8.62 25.22 8.10
C LEU A 254 -9.41 25.18 9.41
N LEU A 255 -9.86 23.98 9.83
CA LEU A 255 -10.57 23.82 11.10
C LEU A 255 -9.72 24.27 12.30
N ASN A 256 -8.48 23.86 12.34
CA ASN A 256 -7.55 24.28 13.41
C ASN A 256 -7.33 25.80 13.35
N ARG A 257 -7.05 26.35 12.16
CA ARG A 257 -6.73 27.79 11.98
C ARG A 257 -7.88 28.72 12.31
N PHE A 258 -9.12 28.35 11.97
CA PHE A 258 -10.29 29.24 12.09
C PHE A 258 -11.22 28.90 13.25
N ALA A 259 -11.28 27.63 13.65
CA ALA A 259 -12.17 27.16 14.70
C ALA A 259 -11.44 26.64 15.96
N GLY A 260 -10.11 26.51 15.92
CA GLY A 260 -9.33 25.93 17.00
C GLY A 260 -9.62 24.44 17.25
N ILE A 261 -10.18 23.73 16.25
CA ILE A 261 -10.55 22.32 16.35
C ILE A 261 -9.43 21.50 15.73
N GLU A 262 -8.82 20.64 16.54
CA GLU A 262 -7.87 19.64 16.08
C GLU A 262 -8.61 18.37 15.65
N LEU A 263 -8.53 18.05 14.37
CA LEU A 263 -9.16 16.86 13.80
C LEU A 263 -8.13 15.74 13.67
N ALA A 264 -8.32 14.64 14.39
CA ALA A 264 -7.46 13.47 14.29
C ALA A 264 -7.48 12.88 12.86
N SER A 265 -6.35 12.30 12.42
CA SER A 265 -6.16 11.83 11.03
C SER A 265 -7.16 10.75 10.63
N ASN A 266 -7.57 9.87 11.56
CA ASN A 266 -8.59 8.84 11.32
C ASN A 266 -9.98 9.43 11.03
N TYR A 267 -10.36 10.55 11.64
CA TYR A 267 -11.60 11.28 11.30
C TYR A 267 -11.44 12.05 9.98
N ALA A 268 -10.29 12.68 9.77
CA ALA A 268 -10.01 13.42 8.55
C ALA A 268 -10.15 12.56 7.30
N ILE A 269 -9.62 11.32 7.31
CA ILE A 269 -9.74 10.39 6.17
C ILE A 269 -11.17 9.95 5.92
N VAL A 270 -11.94 9.70 6.98
CA VAL A 270 -13.37 9.35 6.84
C VAL A 270 -14.14 10.47 6.16
N ILE A 271 -13.98 11.72 6.63
CA ILE A 271 -14.62 12.89 6.05
C ILE A 271 -14.19 13.11 4.60
N ALA A 272 -12.90 12.98 4.32
CA ALA A 272 -12.35 13.13 2.98
C ALA A 272 -12.90 12.08 1.99
N LEU A 273 -12.95 10.81 2.39
CA LEU A 273 -13.48 9.73 1.55
C LEU A 273 -14.99 9.86 1.34
N VAL A 274 -15.75 10.23 2.37
CA VAL A 274 -17.19 10.51 2.23
C VAL A 274 -17.39 11.65 1.24
N GLY A 275 -16.65 12.76 1.37
CA GLY A 275 -16.70 13.88 0.43
C GLY A 275 -16.37 13.45 -1.00
N GLY A 276 -15.30 12.67 -1.18
CA GLY A 276 -14.93 12.12 -2.48
C GLY A 276 -16.01 11.21 -3.10
N ILE A 277 -16.60 10.31 -2.31
CA ILE A 277 -17.70 9.43 -2.74
C ILE A 277 -18.91 10.26 -3.15
N LEU A 278 -19.32 11.22 -2.33
CA LEU A 278 -20.48 12.10 -2.64
C LEU A 278 -20.27 12.83 -3.96
N VAL A 279 -19.09 13.45 -4.15
CA VAL A 279 -18.74 14.15 -5.38
C VAL A 279 -18.71 13.20 -6.58
N ALA A 280 -18.10 12.02 -6.43
CA ALA A 280 -18.09 11.01 -7.48
C ALA A 280 -19.50 10.57 -7.87
N CYS A 281 -20.39 10.35 -6.89
CA CYS A 281 -21.80 10.03 -7.14
C CYS A 281 -22.55 11.16 -7.82
N LEU A 282 -22.40 12.41 -7.35
CA LEU A 282 -23.06 13.58 -7.92
C LEU A 282 -22.67 13.83 -9.38
N LEU A 283 -21.40 13.64 -9.72
CA LEU A 283 -20.89 13.78 -11.08
C LEU A 283 -21.34 12.65 -12.02
N ASN A 284 -21.82 11.53 -11.46
CA ASN A 284 -22.25 10.35 -12.20
C ASN A 284 -23.73 9.99 -11.96
N LEU A 285 -24.59 10.95 -11.63
CA LEU A 285 -26.02 10.71 -11.39
C LEU A 285 -26.74 10.11 -12.60
N ASN A 286 -26.25 10.37 -13.81
CA ASN A 286 -26.73 9.72 -15.04
C ASN A 286 -26.52 8.21 -15.06
N GLN A 287 -25.66 7.69 -14.18
CA GLN A 287 -25.36 6.28 -13.96
C GLN A 287 -25.89 5.76 -12.62
N ALA A 288 -26.95 6.37 -12.08
CA ALA A 288 -27.50 6.03 -10.74
C ALA A 288 -27.72 4.52 -10.51
N LYS A 289 -28.05 3.77 -11.57
CA LYS A 289 -28.24 2.31 -11.50
C LYS A 289 -26.96 1.54 -11.20
N THR A 290 -25.79 2.10 -11.46
CA THR A 290 -24.49 1.49 -11.16
C THR A 290 -23.94 1.88 -9.81
N LEU A 291 -24.41 2.98 -9.22
CA LEU A 291 -23.87 3.51 -7.95
C LEU A 291 -24.15 2.56 -6.76
N LEU A 292 -25.39 2.07 -6.62
CA LEU A 292 -25.74 1.16 -5.54
C LEU A 292 -24.97 -0.18 -5.61
N PRO A 293 -24.88 -0.86 -6.77
CA PRO A 293 -23.99 -2.00 -6.94
C PRO A 293 -22.53 -1.69 -6.60
N ALA A 294 -22.00 -0.54 -7.01
CA ALA A 294 -20.62 -0.13 -6.72
C ALA A 294 -20.37 -0.02 -5.20
N ILE A 295 -21.31 0.60 -4.48
CA ILE A 295 -21.24 0.72 -3.02
C ILE A 295 -21.26 -0.67 -2.37
N ASN A 296 -22.16 -1.55 -2.80
CA ASN A 296 -22.28 -2.91 -2.26
C ASN A 296 -21.02 -3.76 -2.54
N GLU A 297 -20.48 -3.70 -3.75
CA GLU A 297 -19.23 -4.40 -4.09
C GLU A 297 -18.03 -3.85 -3.31
N GLY A 298 -17.93 -2.54 -3.16
CA GLY A 298 -16.90 -1.89 -2.36
C GLY A 298 -16.99 -2.32 -0.89
N ALA A 299 -18.19 -2.32 -0.33
CA ALA A 299 -18.46 -2.77 1.04
C ALA A 299 -17.98 -4.21 1.26
N ASN A 300 -18.41 -5.14 0.40
CA ASN A 300 -18.00 -6.55 0.48
C ASN A 300 -16.49 -6.73 0.27
N GLY A 301 -15.90 -6.01 -0.70
CA GLY A 301 -14.47 -6.08 -0.99
C GLY A 301 -13.58 -5.59 0.16
N SER A 302 -14.07 -4.66 0.98
CA SER A 302 -13.33 -4.14 2.13
C SER A 302 -13.08 -5.19 3.21
N MET A 303 -13.99 -6.15 3.37
CA MET A 303 -13.93 -7.16 4.44
C MET A 303 -12.68 -8.03 4.36
N GLY A 304 -12.35 -8.53 3.16
CA GLY A 304 -11.14 -9.32 2.98
C GLY A 304 -9.85 -8.53 3.25
N ALA A 305 -9.80 -7.28 2.80
CA ALA A 305 -8.64 -6.42 2.97
C ALA A 305 -8.37 -6.11 4.45
N ILE A 306 -9.40 -5.68 5.20
CA ILE A 306 -9.24 -5.35 6.61
C ILE A 306 -8.96 -6.59 7.45
N MET A 307 -9.64 -7.71 7.20
CA MET A 307 -9.47 -8.94 7.99
C MET A 307 -8.08 -9.54 7.81
N ASN A 308 -7.50 -9.51 6.62
CA ASN A 308 -6.12 -9.95 6.42
C ASN A 308 -5.14 -9.15 7.30
N THR A 309 -5.28 -7.82 7.33
CA THR A 309 -4.40 -6.97 8.15
C THR A 309 -4.70 -7.13 9.64
N ALA A 310 -5.97 -7.16 10.04
CA ALA A 310 -6.38 -7.32 11.43
C ALA A 310 -5.89 -8.65 12.03
N CYS A 311 -5.94 -9.75 11.27
CA CYS A 311 -5.41 -11.04 11.70
C CYS A 311 -3.89 -11.01 11.89
N ALA A 312 -3.15 -10.30 11.02
CA ALA A 312 -1.72 -10.10 11.19
C ALA A 312 -1.41 -9.28 12.45
N VAL A 313 -2.21 -8.23 12.74
CA VAL A 313 -2.08 -7.44 13.99
C VAL A 313 -2.40 -8.29 15.23
N GLY A 314 -3.42 -9.15 15.16
CA GLY A 314 -3.74 -10.12 16.23
C GLY A 314 -2.54 -11.03 16.56
N PHE A 315 -1.83 -11.55 15.54
CA PHE A 315 -0.58 -12.28 15.73
C PHE A 315 0.47 -11.40 16.47
N GLY A 316 0.67 -10.16 16.02
CA GLY A 316 1.57 -9.20 16.68
C GLY A 316 1.20 -8.94 18.14
N SER A 317 -0.08 -8.95 18.50
CA SER A 317 -0.55 -8.77 19.87
C SER A 317 -0.14 -9.93 20.79
N VAL A 318 -0.18 -11.17 20.30
CA VAL A 318 0.35 -12.33 21.04
C VAL A 318 1.86 -12.25 21.18
N VAL A 319 2.59 -11.84 20.13
CA VAL A 319 4.04 -11.65 20.19
C VAL A 319 4.43 -10.66 21.28
N LYS A 320 3.66 -9.60 21.51
CA LYS A 320 3.94 -8.56 22.51
C LYS A 320 3.88 -9.04 23.96
N VAL A 321 3.03 -9.99 24.27
CA VAL A 321 2.78 -10.42 25.66
C VAL A 321 3.69 -11.57 26.10
N VAL A 322 4.36 -12.25 25.16
CA VAL A 322 5.25 -13.37 25.50
C VAL A 322 6.63 -12.90 25.95
N PRO A 323 7.32 -13.63 26.88
CA PRO A 323 8.60 -13.22 27.46
C PRO A 323 9.71 -12.94 26.43
N GLY A 324 9.69 -13.63 25.29
CA GLY A 324 10.66 -13.44 24.21
C GLY A 324 10.61 -12.07 23.55
N PHE A 325 9.49 -11.34 23.71
CA PHE A 325 9.33 -9.99 23.14
C PHE A 325 10.33 -8.99 23.72
N ALA A 326 10.61 -9.06 25.01
CA ALA A 326 11.62 -8.19 25.64
C ALA A 326 13.01 -8.36 25.00
N SER A 327 13.38 -9.60 24.66
CA SER A 327 14.64 -9.87 23.94
C SER A 327 14.60 -9.31 22.51
N LEU A 328 13.49 -9.48 21.80
CA LEU A 328 13.31 -8.93 20.44
C LEU A 328 13.41 -7.41 20.46
N THR A 329 12.72 -6.76 21.40
CA THR A 329 12.76 -5.29 21.58
C THR A 329 14.17 -4.82 21.93
N SER A 330 14.87 -5.52 22.82
CA SER A 330 16.27 -5.19 23.17
C SER A 330 17.19 -5.29 21.94
N ILE A 331 17.04 -6.32 21.11
CA ILE A 331 17.80 -6.45 19.85
C ILE A 331 17.51 -5.27 18.92
N ALA A 332 16.25 -4.92 18.74
CA ALA A 332 15.85 -3.82 17.86
C ALA A 332 16.40 -2.47 18.36
N LEU A 333 16.22 -2.17 19.65
CA LEU A 333 16.63 -0.87 20.22
C LEU A 333 18.15 -0.72 20.41
N ASN A 334 18.88 -1.83 20.55
CA ASN A 334 20.34 -1.82 20.64
C ASN A 334 21.01 -2.06 19.26
N MET A 335 20.25 -2.02 18.17
CA MET A 335 20.80 -2.12 16.84
C MET A 335 21.74 -0.94 16.59
N PRO A 336 22.97 -1.15 16.05
CA PRO A 336 23.87 -0.04 15.77
C PRO A 336 23.25 0.90 14.75
N GLY A 337 23.27 2.20 15.03
CA GLY A 337 22.69 3.25 14.20
C GLY A 337 21.66 4.09 14.95
N SER A 338 20.88 4.85 14.18
CA SER A 338 19.81 5.69 14.73
C SER A 338 18.53 4.89 15.02
N ILE A 339 17.63 5.48 15.81
CA ILE A 339 16.29 4.91 16.04
C ILE A 339 15.52 4.77 14.72
N LEU A 340 15.75 5.67 13.75
CA LEU A 340 15.20 5.61 12.41
C LEU A 340 15.65 4.35 11.68
N PHE A 341 16.93 3.98 11.81
CA PHE A 341 17.47 2.77 11.18
C PHE A 341 16.90 1.50 11.79
N SER A 342 16.81 1.45 13.13
CA SER A 342 16.16 0.35 13.83
C SER A 342 14.70 0.15 13.39
N GLU A 343 13.94 1.24 13.30
CA GLU A 343 12.56 1.21 12.82
C GLU A 343 12.48 0.76 11.36
N ALA A 344 13.35 1.29 10.49
CA ALA A 344 13.39 0.90 9.09
C ALA A 344 13.60 -0.61 8.92
N VAL A 345 14.53 -1.20 9.67
CA VAL A 345 14.79 -2.65 9.63
C VAL A 345 13.58 -3.43 10.14
N ALA A 346 13.01 -3.04 11.29
CA ALA A 346 11.88 -3.74 11.89
C ALA A 346 10.65 -3.74 10.96
N VAL A 347 10.31 -2.58 10.40
CA VAL A 347 9.15 -2.45 9.50
C VAL A 347 9.35 -3.23 8.20
N ASN A 348 10.54 -3.12 7.56
CA ASN A 348 10.84 -3.88 6.34
C ASN A 348 10.72 -5.40 6.57
N LEU A 349 11.31 -5.92 7.64
CA LEU A 349 11.29 -7.35 7.95
C LEU A 349 9.85 -7.85 8.17
N LEU A 350 9.05 -7.10 8.93
CA LEU A 350 7.68 -7.50 9.24
C LEU A 350 6.73 -7.33 8.05
N ALA A 351 6.94 -6.31 7.21
CA ALA A 351 6.21 -6.16 5.95
C ALA A 351 6.52 -7.33 5.00
N GLY A 352 7.79 -7.71 4.88
CA GLY A 352 8.21 -8.88 4.13
C GLY A 352 7.65 -10.19 4.68
N ALA A 353 7.65 -10.35 6.01
CA ALA A 353 7.12 -11.54 6.67
C ALA A 353 5.62 -11.74 6.39
N THR A 354 4.85 -10.67 6.45
CA THR A 354 3.39 -10.72 6.26
C THR A 354 2.96 -10.64 4.79
N GLY A 355 3.86 -10.22 3.89
CA GLY A 355 3.52 -9.88 2.50
C GLY A 355 2.49 -8.74 2.41
N SER A 356 2.55 -7.81 3.37
CA SER A 356 1.61 -6.69 3.48
C SER A 356 2.29 -5.48 4.11
N ALA A 357 2.34 -4.37 3.38
CA ALA A 357 2.86 -3.10 3.89
C ALA A 357 2.16 -2.66 5.17
N SER A 358 0.83 -2.55 5.15
CA SER A 358 0.04 -2.12 6.31
C SER A 358 0.08 -3.12 7.47
N GLY A 359 0.02 -4.43 7.16
CA GLY A 359 0.08 -5.49 8.17
C GLY A 359 1.40 -5.51 8.92
N GLY A 360 2.52 -5.56 8.18
CA GLY A 360 3.85 -5.58 8.76
C GLY A 360 4.19 -4.31 9.55
N MET A 361 3.85 -3.14 8.99
CA MET A 361 4.04 -1.87 9.69
C MET A 361 3.21 -1.80 10.98
N SER A 362 1.94 -2.22 10.94
CA SER A 362 1.09 -2.24 12.13
C SER A 362 1.65 -3.13 13.23
N ILE A 363 2.19 -4.30 12.87
CA ILE A 363 2.89 -5.17 13.85
C ILE A 363 4.10 -4.44 14.43
N ALA A 364 4.96 -3.89 13.58
CA ALA A 364 6.17 -3.19 14.01
C ALA A 364 5.85 -2.02 14.96
N LEU A 365 4.97 -1.11 14.52
CA LEU A 365 4.62 0.09 15.28
C LEU A 365 3.84 -0.23 16.54
N SER A 366 2.93 -1.21 16.49
CA SER A 366 2.23 -1.62 17.70
C SER A 366 3.20 -2.19 18.74
N ALA A 367 4.27 -2.83 18.32
CA ALA A 367 5.28 -3.44 19.18
C ALA A 367 6.34 -2.44 19.67
N LEU A 368 6.87 -1.61 18.78
CA LEU A 368 8.04 -0.76 19.02
C LEU A 368 7.72 0.74 18.98
N GLY A 369 6.64 1.15 18.28
CA GLY A 369 6.30 2.56 18.08
C GLY A 369 6.24 3.40 19.36
N PRO A 370 5.56 2.97 20.44
CA PRO A 370 5.56 3.72 21.70
C PRO A 370 6.97 3.94 22.27
N LYS A 371 7.86 2.95 22.07
CA LYS A 371 9.23 3.06 22.55
C LYS A 371 10.07 4.03 21.71
N TYR A 372 9.89 3.99 20.39
CA TYR A 372 10.52 4.98 19.51
C TYR A 372 10.02 6.39 19.78
N ALA A 373 8.72 6.57 20.03
CA ALA A 373 8.16 7.86 20.41
C ALA A 373 8.74 8.39 21.74
N GLU A 374 8.89 7.52 22.74
CA GLU A 374 9.56 7.85 24.00
C GLU A 374 11.03 8.29 23.78
N MET A 375 11.78 7.53 22.96
CA MET A 375 13.17 7.85 22.64
C MET A 375 13.33 9.15 21.84
N ALA A 376 12.32 9.54 21.06
CA ALA A 376 12.29 10.82 20.36
C ALA A 376 12.16 12.02 21.32
N ALA A 377 11.85 11.78 22.61
CA ALA A 377 11.80 12.77 23.69
C ALA A 377 10.99 14.04 23.35
N GLY A 378 9.88 13.89 22.61
CA GLY A 378 9.02 15.01 22.20
C GLY A 378 9.58 15.87 21.06
N ASN A 379 10.69 15.49 20.43
CA ASN A 379 11.23 16.17 19.27
C ASN A 379 10.32 15.89 18.04
N THR A 380 9.54 16.90 17.65
CA THR A 380 8.57 16.79 16.54
C THR A 380 9.23 16.42 15.22
N GLY A 381 10.43 16.93 14.93
CA GLY A 381 11.18 16.59 13.71
C GLY A 381 11.59 15.12 13.66
N VAL A 382 11.96 14.54 14.80
CA VAL A 382 12.28 13.09 14.91
C VAL A 382 11.02 12.25 14.79
N LEU A 383 9.90 12.66 15.40
CA LEU A 383 8.62 11.95 15.28
C LEU A 383 8.09 11.96 13.84
N GLU A 384 8.22 13.08 13.14
CA GLU A 384 7.87 13.17 11.73
C GLU A 384 8.79 12.31 10.84
N ALA A 385 10.09 12.25 11.16
CA ALA A 385 11.05 11.40 10.46
C ALA A 385 10.72 9.91 10.69
N LEU A 386 10.42 9.49 11.93
CA LEU A 386 9.94 8.13 12.25
C LEU A 386 8.70 7.79 11.45
N HIS A 387 7.69 8.66 11.45
CA HIS A 387 6.50 8.47 10.63
C HIS A 387 6.87 8.17 9.17
N ARG A 388 7.72 9.00 8.57
CA ARG A 388 8.06 8.86 7.15
C ARG A 388 8.90 7.61 6.88
N ILE A 389 9.87 7.32 7.74
CA ILE A 389 10.69 6.11 7.61
C ILE A 389 9.84 4.85 7.78
N ALA A 390 8.93 4.79 8.75
CA ALA A 390 8.00 3.68 8.88
C ALA A 390 7.16 3.47 7.61
N SER A 391 6.60 4.57 7.09
CA SER A 391 5.78 4.53 5.86
C SER A 391 6.58 4.00 4.67
N ILE A 392 7.77 4.54 4.38
CA ILE A 392 8.62 4.10 3.25
C ILE A 392 9.06 2.64 3.44
N SER A 393 9.48 2.29 4.66
CA SER A 393 9.97 0.95 4.98
C SER A 393 8.89 -0.12 4.83
N SER A 394 7.61 0.24 5.01
CA SER A 394 6.51 -0.69 4.81
C SER A 394 6.40 -1.19 3.36
N GLY A 395 6.85 -0.38 2.39
CA GLY A 395 6.88 -0.74 0.98
C GLY A 395 8.19 -1.41 0.51
N GLY A 396 9.12 -1.71 1.42
CA GLY A 396 10.42 -2.30 1.03
C GLY A 396 10.34 -3.78 0.67
N LEU A 397 9.88 -4.61 1.58
CA LEU A 397 9.80 -6.06 1.38
C LEU A 397 8.36 -6.58 1.26
N ASP A 398 7.36 -5.73 1.23
CA ASP A 398 5.97 -6.15 1.17
C ASP A 398 5.59 -6.82 -0.16
N THR A 399 6.20 -6.39 -1.28
CA THR A 399 5.94 -6.91 -2.63
C THR A 399 6.76 -8.14 -2.99
N LEU A 400 7.15 -8.97 -2.01
CA LEU A 400 7.71 -10.28 -2.25
C LEU A 400 6.74 -11.18 -3.05
N PRO A 401 7.20 -12.28 -3.68
CA PRO A 401 6.40 -13.05 -4.64
C PRO A 401 5.05 -13.54 -4.13
N HIS A 402 4.86 -13.67 -2.84
CA HIS A 402 3.62 -14.12 -2.19
C HIS A 402 2.62 -12.99 -1.87
N ASN A 403 2.99 -11.73 -2.11
CA ASN A 403 2.11 -10.58 -1.88
C ASN A 403 0.85 -10.66 -2.75
N GLY A 404 -0.32 -10.40 -2.15
CA GLY A 404 -1.61 -10.49 -2.84
C GLY A 404 -1.76 -9.52 -4.02
N ALA A 405 -1.17 -8.33 -3.94
CA ALA A 405 -1.20 -7.35 -5.03
C ALA A 405 -0.32 -7.80 -6.21
N VAL A 406 0.85 -8.36 -5.92
CA VAL A 406 1.74 -8.96 -6.95
C VAL A 406 1.03 -10.12 -7.66
N LEU A 407 0.42 -11.03 -6.90
CA LEU A 407 -0.34 -12.15 -7.47
C LEU A 407 -1.49 -11.66 -8.35
N THR A 408 -2.24 -10.64 -7.89
CA THR A 408 -3.33 -10.04 -8.67
C THR A 408 -2.81 -9.39 -9.94
N LEU A 409 -1.73 -8.61 -9.86
CA LEU A 409 -1.13 -7.95 -11.04
C LEU A 409 -0.67 -8.97 -12.08
N LEU A 410 0.01 -10.05 -11.65
CA LEU A 410 0.45 -11.12 -12.54
C LEU A 410 -0.72 -11.88 -13.16
N ALA A 411 -1.78 -12.14 -12.39
CA ALA A 411 -3.01 -12.78 -12.89
C ALA A 411 -3.72 -11.92 -13.93
N VAL A 412 -3.91 -10.61 -13.66
CA VAL A 412 -4.54 -9.66 -14.60
C VAL A 412 -3.74 -9.51 -15.88
N SER A 413 -2.42 -9.48 -15.77
CA SER A 413 -1.51 -9.36 -16.93
C SER A 413 -1.26 -10.68 -17.65
N ASN A 414 -1.80 -11.79 -17.13
CA ASN A 414 -1.50 -13.14 -17.59
C ASN A 414 0.02 -13.36 -17.79
N CYS A 415 0.81 -12.87 -16.81
CA CYS A 415 2.24 -13.05 -16.74
C CYS A 415 2.60 -13.95 -15.56
N THR A 416 3.66 -14.73 -15.71
CA THR A 416 4.23 -15.53 -14.63
C THR A 416 5.25 -14.73 -13.82
N HIS A 417 5.56 -15.18 -12.61
CA HIS A 417 6.66 -14.63 -11.81
C HIS A 417 7.98 -14.64 -12.59
N LYS A 418 8.25 -15.73 -13.32
CA LYS A 418 9.49 -15.86 -14.11
C LYS A 418 9.63 -14.80 -15.20
N GLU A 419 8.51 -14.37 -15.79
CA GLU A 419 8.49 -13.40 -16.89
C GLU A 419 8.60 -11.95 -16.42
N SER A 420 7.94 -11.60 -15.30
CA SER A 420 7.74 -10.19 -14.94
C SER A 420 8.17 -9.82 -13.53
N TYR A 421 8.36 -10.80 -12.62
CA TYR A 421 8.58 -10.46 -11.21
C TYR A 421 9.91 -9.75 -10.95
N ILE A 422 10.95 -9.98 -11.76
CA ILE A 422 12.23 -9.30 -11.57
C ILE A 422 12.10 -7.77 -11.66
N ASP A 423 11.29 -7.29 -12.59
CA ASP A 423 11.06 -5.85 -12.78
C ASP A 423 10.22 -5.27 -11.60
N ILE A 424 9.23 -6.02 -11.11
CA ILE A 424 8.49 -5.69 -9.90
C ILE A 424 9.44 -5.65 -8.70
N CYS A 425 10.22 -6.70 -8.48
CA CYS A 425 11.12 -6.82 -7.34
C CYS A 425 12.14 -5.66 -7.26
N ILE A 426 12.77 -5.31 -8.39
CA ILE A 426 13.73 -4.23 -8.40
C ILE A 426 13.08 -2.89 -8.07
N THR A 427 11.92 -2.59 -8.67
CA THR A 427 11.29 -1.28 -8.53
C THR A 427 10.50 -1.12 -7.23
N THR A 428 9.95 -2.20 -6.67
CA THR A 428 9.07 -2.14 -5.49
C THR A 428 9.57 -2.88 -4.25
N CYS A 429 10.69 -3.65 -4.35
CA CYS A 429 11.36 -4.20 -3.18
C CYS A 429 12.75 -3.56 -3.00
N ILE A 430 13.66 -3.77 -3.95
CA ILE A 430 15.08 -3.42 -3.77
C ILE A 430 15.25 -1.92 -3.63
N ILE A 431 14.66 -1.13 -4.53
CA ILE A 431 14.77 0.33 -4.48
C ILE A 431 14.16 0.91 -3.20
N PRO A 432 12.92 0.59 -2.78
CA PRO A 432 12.37 1.08 -1.52
C PRO A 432 13.15 0.62 -0.29
N LEU A 433 13.61 -0.64 -0.25
CA LEU A 433 14.43 -1.16 0.84
C LEU A 433 15.72 -0.36 1.01
N VAL A 434 16.49 -0.18 -0.08
CA VAL A 434 17.73 0.59 -0.05
C VAL A 434 17.46 2.05 0.28
N SER A 435 16.38 2.62 -0.25
CA SER A 435 15.99 4.00 0.03
C SER A 435 15.61 4.22 1.49
N SER A 436 14.79 3.33 2.08
CA SER A 436 14.38 3.45 3.48
C SER A 436 15.55 3.30 4.44
N LEU A 437 16.41 2.31 4.22
CA LEU A 437 17.61 2.11 5.04
C LEU A 437 18.62 3.25 4.87
N GLY A 438 18.83 3.72 3.64
CA GLY A 438 19.75 4.84 3.36
C GLY A 438 19.28 6.15 3.96
N LEU A 439 17.98 6.47 3.85
CA LEU A 439 17.40 7.69 4.45
C LEU A 439 17.37 7.63 5.97
N ALA A 440 17.28 6.45 6.56
CA ALA A 440 17.31 6.26 8.01
C ALA A 440 18.71 6.43 8.62
N LEU A 441 19.77 6.51 7.80
CA LEU A 441 21.15 6.78 8.23
C LEU A 441 21.51 8.26 8.22
N ILE A 442 20.70 9.09 7.56
CA ILE A 442 20.89 10.55 7.46
C ILE A 442 20.15 11.22 8.61
#